data_17c0c37577af358159ebb5d83e44a0ce
#
_entry.id   17c0c37577af358159ebb5d83e44a0ce
#
_cell.length_a   1.000
_cell.length_b   1.000
_cell.length_c   1.000
_cell.angle_alpha   90.00
_cell.angle_beta   90.00
_cell.angle_gamma   90.00
#
_symmetry.space_group_name_H-M   'P 1'
#
loop_
_entity.id
_entity.type
_entity.pdbx_description
1 polymer ?
#
loop_
_entity_poly.entity_id
_entity_poly.type
_entity_poly.pdbx_seq_one_letter_code
_entity_poly.pdbx_strand_id
1 'polypeptide(L)'
;MGCPADLAEPLRRGEGVVAIGVDVSADAVSAVVADGRGSVISSVERPVPRQCRADADRLAQEIGSAIQSLCAGLADDLSGEASGAAALVVGVSVPGVVDEDEGRVRRSETLGLEDAPLASLVRRSLSSQASGSPGLSGGLEVRLYQDAGCGAWAESQWGAAGRNCLYLAVGERISSAVLLGGAPVLGEGWAGQVGRILVPDPDWSGERARLEDVASVCAMVRRHTAGMLDDSAGSLGSGSAAPEPGGCDDASDESFAQCATGLESLLGAIASGDREARRVWDTGLDCLAELIAQGVGLLGPLDVVVNSELMRADEAAFLEPLRGRVADLVGDLPAPRLMAARLGATAPALGAAGRALTDWK
;
A
#
# COMPACT_ATOMS: atom_id res chain seq x y z
N MET A 1 -14.63 -13.18 26.79
CA MET A 1 -13.49 -13.82 26.13
C MET A 1 -12.40 -12.78 26.09
N GLY A 2 -11.24 -13.12 26.69
CA GLY A 2 -10.22 -12.13 27.04
C GLY A 2 -9.61 -11.49 25.81
N CYS A 3 -9.39 -10.18 25.90
CA CYS A 3 -8.50 -9.42 25.06
C CYS A 3 -7.11 -10.07 25.17
N PRO A 4 -6.36 -10.29 24.09
CA PRO A 4 -4.96 -10.64 24.22
C PRO A 4 -4.21 -9.38 24.67
N ALA A 5 -4.10 -9.22 26.00
CA ALA A 5 -3.41 -8.09 26.65
C ALA A 5 -1.88 -8.25 26.67
N ASP A 6 -1.32 -9.17 25.86
CA ASP A 6 0.09 -9.57 25.93
C ASP A 6 0.93 -9.20 24.70
N LEU A 7 0.53 -8.18 23.93
CA LEU A 7 1.37 -7.63 22.85
C LEU A 7 2.31 -6.51 23.35
N ALA A 8 2.53 -6.39 24.66
CA ALA A 8 3.43 -5.40 25.26
C ALA A 8 4.90 -5.86 25.35
N GLU A 9 5.22 -7.07 24.89
CA GLU A 9 6.61 -7.55 24.78
C GLU A 9 7.09 -7.44 23.33
N PRO A 10 8.44 -7.27 23.11
CA PRO A 10 8.98 -7.17 21.75
C PRO A 10 8.47 -8.31 20.87
N LEU A 11 8.48 -8.12 19.54
CA LEU A 11 8.08 -9.11 18.53
C LEU A 11 8.86 -10.44 18.65
N ARG A 12 8.94 -10.93 19.86
CA ARG A 12 9.49 -12.21 20.32
C ARG A 12 8.36 -13.00 20.94
N ARG A 13 7.91 -14.02 20.28
CA ARG A 13 7.04 -15.03 20.89
C ARG A 13 7.95 -16.12 21.45
N GLY A 14 8.10 -16.16 22.79
CA GLY A 14 8.94 -17.15 23.45
C GLY A 14 10.43 -17.02 23.11
N GLU A 15 11.25 -17.96 23.53
CA GLU A 15 12.68 -17.95 23.30
C GLU A 15 13.01 -17.97 21.80
N GLY A 16 13.28 -16.78 21.21
CA GLY A 16 14.08 -16.68 20.00
C GLY A 16 13.37 -16.57 18.66
N VAL A 17 12.07 -16.21 18.53
CA VAL A 17 11.43 -15.93 17.23
C VAL A 17 11.54 -14.45 16.89
N VAL A 18 12.15 -14.13 15.74
CA VAL A 18 12.24 -12.76 15.20
C VAL A 18 11.34 -12.65 13.97
N ALA A 19 10.49 -11.62 13.94
CA ALA A 19 9.66 -11.32 12.77
C ALA A 19 10.27 -10.17 11.95
N ILE A 20 10.41 -10.40 10.67
CA ILE A 20 10.77 -9.38 9.68
C ILE A 20 9.58 -9.11 8.80
N GLY A 21 9.24 -7.84 8.61
CA GLY A 21 8.27 -7.40 7.63
C GLY A 21 8.96 -6.82 6.41
N VAL A 22 8.45 -7.18 5.26
CA VAL A 22 8.93 -6.66 3.98
C VAL A 22 7.75 -6.08 3.23
N ASP A 23 7.89 -4.88 2.72
CA ASP A 23 6.97 -4.29 1.76
C ASP A 23 7.62 -4.18 0.40
N VAL A 24 6.89 -4.58 -0.64
CA VAL A 24 7.36 -4.57 -2.02
C VAL A 24 6.50 -3.61 -2.82
N SER A 25 7.11 -2.56 -3.34
CA SER A 25 6.50 -1.64 -4.28
C SER A 25 7.07 -1.81 -5.69
N ALA A 26 6.62 -0.97 -6.63
CA ALA A 26 7.16 -0.94 -7.99
C ALA A 26 8.67 -0.60 -8.02
N ASP A 27 9.09 0.29 -7.11
CA ASP A 27 10.40 0.94 -7.15
C ASP A 27 11.32 0.50 -6.00
N ALA A 28 10.78 -0.09 -4.93
CA ALA A 28 11.57 -0.43 -3.74
C ALA A 28 11.09 -1.70 -3.03
N VAL A 29 12.03 -2.33 -2.33
CA VAL A 29 11.81 -3.33 -1.29
C VAL A 29 12.23 -2.70 0.03
N SER A 30 11.29 -2.55 0.95
CA SER A 30 11.52 -2.04 2.29
C SER A 30 11.39 -3.17 3.31
N ALA A 31 12.45 -3.47 4.05
CA ALA A 31 12.44 -4.48 5.10
C ALA A 31 12.58 -3.83 6.48
N VAL A 32 11.78 -4.26 7.45
CA VAL A 32 11.78 -3.72 8.81
C VAL A 32 11.80 -4.81 9.87
N VAL A 33 12.43 -4.52 10.99
CA VAL A 33 12.22 -5.19 12.27
C VAL A 33 11.62 -4.19 13.23
N ALA A 34 10.56 -4.58 13.91
CA ALA A 34 9.87 -3.73 14.85
C ALA A 34 9.74 -4.39 16.23
N ASP A 35 9.50 -3.57 17.25
CA ASP A 35 9.13 -4.04 18.58
C ASP A 35 7.62 -4.35 18.68
N GLY A 36 7.19 -4.90 19.82
CA GLY A 36 5.79 -5.24 20.08
C GLY A 36 4.85 -4.01 20.14
N ARG A 37 5.39 -2.80 20.12
CA ARG A 37 4.65 -1.53 20.06
C ARG A 37 4.54 -0.97 18.65
N GLY A 38 5.08 -1.70 17.65
CA GLY A 38 5.13 -1.25 16.27
C GLY A 38 6.20 -0.20 15.99
N SER A 39 7.14 0.02 16.92
CA SER A 39 8.28 0.92 16.69
C SER A 39 9.34 0.22 15.86
N VAL A 40 9.77 0.83 14.77
CA VAL A 40 10.83 0.27 13.91
C VAL A 40 12.17 0.33 14.65
N ILE A 41 12.77 -0.83 14.87
CA ILE A 41 14.11 -0.97 15.48
C ILE A 41 15.19 -0.79 14.42
N SER A 42 14.99 -1.42 13.26
CA SER A 42 15.92 -1.35 12.13
C SER A 42 15.16 -1.47 10.82
N SER A 43 15.65 -0.81 9.79
CA SER A 43 15.07 -0.85 8.46
C SER A 43 16.13 -0.78 7.38
N VAL A 44 15.82 -1.41 6.24
CA VAL A 44 16.61 -1.36 5.02
C VAL A 44 15.66 -1.11 3.87
N GLU A 45 15.99 -0.15 3.02
CA GLU A 45 15.30 0.07 1.75
C GLU A 45 16.26 -0.15 0.59
N ARG A 46 15.81 -0.87 -0.42
CA ARG A 46 16.57 -1.17 -1.63
C ARG A 46 15.73 -0.87 -2.86
N PRO A 47 16.30 -0.20 -3.88
CA PRO A 47 15.57 -0.01 -5.13
C PRO A 47 15.33 -1.36 -5.82
N VAL A 48 14.17 -1.52 -6.44
CA VAL A 48 13.84 -2.65 -7.30
C VAL A 48 14.28 -2.30 -8.73
N PRO A 49 15.30 -2.99 -9.28
CA PRO A 49 15.68 -2.78 -10.66
C PRO A 49 14.54 -3.12 -11.63
N ARG A 50 14.37 -2.33 -12.70
CA ARG A 50 13.32 -2.57 -13.72
C ARG A 50 13.29 -4.00 -14.25
N GLN A 51 14.45 -4.64 -14.34
CA GLN A 51 14.58 -6.04 -14.77
C GLN A 51 13.96 -7.07 -13.80
N CYS A 52 13.54 -6.65 -12.61
CA CYS A 52 12.80 -7.49 -11.66
C CYS A 52 11.28 -7.47 -11.94
N ARG A 53 10.81 -6.51 -12.75
CA ARG A 53 9.40 -6.50 -13.20
C ARG A 53 9.14 -7.73 -14.07
N ALA A 54 8.03 -8.41 -13.82
CA ALA A 54 7.63 -9.66 -14.46
C ALA A 54 8.62 -10.85 -14.25
N ASP A 55 9.58 -10.73 -13.32
CA ASP A 55 10.54 -11.77 -12.98
C ASP A 55 10.51 -12.06 -11.48
N ALA A 56 9.70 -13.05 -11.09
CA ALA A 56 9.50 -13.41 -9.70
C ALA A 56 10.78 -13.96 -9.02
N ASP A 57 11.66 -14.64 -9.76
CA ASP A 57 12.92 -15.16 -9.21
C ASP A 57 13.89 -14.02 -8.87
N ARG A 58 14.01 -13.02 -9.75
CA ARG A 58 14.83 -11.82 -9.49
C ARG A 58 14.27 -11.00 -8.34
N LEU A 59 12.95 -10.79 -8.33
CA LEU A 59 12.30 -10.08 -7.23
C LEU A 59 12.53 -10.79 -5.89
N ALA A 60 12.42 -12.11 -5.85
CA ALA A 60 12.70 -12.90 -4.66
C ALA A 60 14.17 -12.80 -4.20
N GLN A 61 15.12 -12.63 -5.12
CA GLN A 61 16.52 -12.38 -4.80
C GLN A 61 16.73 -10.99 -4.17
N GLU A 62 16.07 -9.95 -4.68
CA GLU A 62 16.13 -8.60 -4.09
C GLU A 62 15.50 -8.58 -2.69
N ILE A 63 14.35 -9.23 -2.51
CA ILE A 63 13.73 -9.41 -1.19
C ILE A 63 14.70 -10.13 -0.23
N GLY A 64 15.30 -11.24 -0.68
CA GLY A 64 16.28 -11.98 0.09
C GLY A 64 17.49 -11.12 0.49
N SER A 65 17.98 -10.31 -0.44
CA SER A 65 19.11 -9.39 -0.22
C SER A 65 18.77 -8.28 0.77
N ALA A 66 17.55 -7.74 0.75
CA ALA A 66 17.08 -6.76 1.71
C ALA A 66 17.04 -7.34 3.13
N ILE A 67 16.46 -8.53 3.27
CA ILE A 67 16.38 -9.25 4.57
C ILE A 67 17.77 -9.53 5.12
N GLN A 68 18.70 -9.97 4.29
CA GLN A 68 20.08 -10.25 4.74
C GLN A 68 20.81 -8.98 5.17
N SER A 69 20.66 -7.89 4.42
CA SER A 69 21.24 -6.59 4.80
C SER A 69 20.72 -6.13 6.15
N LEU A 70 19.41 -6.35 6.40
CA LEU A 70 18.78 -6.04 7.67
C LEU A 70 19.33 -6.92 8.80
N CYS A 71 19.45 -8.24 8.58
CA CYS A 71 19.99 -9.19 9.56
C CYS A 71 21.45 -8.91 9.90
N ALA A 72 22.26 -8.51 8.90
CA ALA A 72 23.67 -8.17 9.13
C ALA A 72 23.81 -6.93 10.02
N GLY A 73 23.00 -5.88 9.79
CA GLY A 73 22.97 -4.70 10.65
C GLY A 73 22.53 -5.02 12.09
N LEU A 74 21.55 -5.90 12.24
CA LEU A 74 21.08 -6.32 13.58
C LEU A 74 22.13 -7.14 14.37
N ALA A 75 22.95 -7.92 13.69
CA ALA A 75 23.99 -8.72 14.35
C ALA A 75 25.07 -7.85 15.02
N ASP A 76 25.35 -6.68 14.43
CA ASP A 76 26.29 -5.70 15.01
C ASP A 76 25.69 -5.01 16.25
N ASP A 77 24.38 -4.73 16.25
CA ASP A 77 23.67 -4.04 17.35
C ASP A 77 23.30 -4.98 18.51
N LEU A 78 23.10 -6.28 18.22
CA LEU A 78 22.62 -7.28 19.18
C LEU A 78 23.74 -8.18 19.76
N SER A 79 24.99 -7.77 19.64
CA SER A 79 26.19 -8.55 20.07
C SER A 79 26.28 -9.00 21.56
N GLY A 80 25.18 -8.89 22.31
CA GLY A 80 25.10 -9.29 23.72
C GLY A 80 24.14 -10.43 24.05
N GLU A 81 22.98 -10.58 23.36
CA GLU A 81 21.92 -11.49 23.84
C GLU A 81 21.19 -12.30 22.73
N ALA A 82 21.41 -12.03 21.48
CA ALA A 82 20.64 -12.66 20.35
C ALA A 82 21.36 -13.84 19.69
N SER A 83 22.39 -14.39 20.33
CA SER A 83 23.14 -15.58 19.82
C SER A 83 22.34 -16.89 19.78
N GLY A 84 21.01 -16.83 19.93
CA GLY A 84 20.12 -17.97 19.99
C GLY A 84 18.78 -17.78 19.30
N ALA A 85 18.69 -16.99 18.24
CA ALA A 85 17.43 -16.89 17.50
C ALA A 85 17.02 -18.27 16.97
N ALA A 86 15.95 -18.82 17.55
CA ALA A 86 15.49 -20.16 17.24
C ALA A 86 14.75 -20.24 15.91
N ALA A 87 14.08 -19.15 15.46
CA ALA A 87 13.37 -19.12 14.19
C ALA A 87 13.27 -17.69 13.62
N LEU A 88 13.20 -17.60 12.30
CA LEU A 88 12.94 -16.38 11.56
C LEU A 88 11.60 -16.50 10.84
N VAL A 89 10.70 -15.57 11.11
CA VAL A 89 9.41 -15.44 10.41
C VAL A 89 9.43 -14.20 9.56
N VAL A 90 9.19 -14.37 8.28
CA VAL A 90 9.18 -13.28 7.30
C VAL A 90 7.77 -13.11 6.75
N GLY A 91 7.18 -11.94 6.97
CA GLY A 91 5.97 -11.51 6.26
C GLY A 91 6.36 -10.62 5.09
N VAL A 92 5.84 -10.94 3.91
CA VAL A 92 6.06 -10.13 2.70
C VAL A 92 4.72 -9.55 2.25
N SER A 93 4.63 -8.24 2.24
CA SER A 93 3.53 -7.44 1.74
C SER A 93 3.76 -7.16 0.26
N VAL A 94 2.77 -7.42 -0.58
CA VAL A 94 2.85 -7.14 -2.03
C VAL A 94 1.55 -6.53 -2.55
N PRO A 95 1.62 -5.63 -3.54
CA PRO A 95 0.45 -5.08 -4.20
C PRO A 95 -0.20 -6.09 -5.13
N GLY A 96 -1.52 -6.12 -5.14
CA GLY A 96 -2.31 -6.93 -6.07
C GLY A 96 -3.16 -8.00 -5.40
N VAL A 97 -3.47 -9.05 -6.16
CA VAL A 97 -4.28 -10.20 -5.71
C VAL A 97 -3.35 -11.28 -5.20
N VAL A 98 -3.47 -11.61 -3.93
CA VAL A 98 -2.60 -12.55 -3.23
C VAL A 98 -3.41 -13.72 -2.70
N ASP A 99 -2.92 -14.92 -2.98
CA ASP A 99 -3.33 -16.13 -2.27
C ASP A 99 -2.42 -16.31 -1.06
N GLU A 100 -2.92 -15.90 0.10
CA GLU A 100 -2.13 -15.92 1.34
C GLU A 100 -1.88 -17.35 1.84
N ASP A 101 -2.80 -18.27 1.58
CA ASP A 101 -2.69 -19.68 1.99
C ASP A 101 -1.63 -20.41 1.17
N GLU A 102 -1.60 -20.19 -0.14
CA GLU A 102 -0.62 -20.80 -1.04
C GLU A 102 0.70 -20.01 -1.12
N GLY A 103 0.74 -18.79 -0.60
CA GLY A 103 1.90 -17.89 -0.70
C GLY A 103 2.21 -17.50 -2.15
N ARG A 104 1.16 -17.19 -2.94
CA ARG A 104 1.26 -16.87 -4.37
C ARG A 104 0.72 -15.49 -4.67
N VAL A 105 1.39 -14.78 -5.56
CA VAL A 105 0.83 -13.62 -6.23
C VAL A 105 -0.01 -14.12 -7.39
N ARG A 106 -1.33 -14.09 -7.27
CA ARG A 106 -2.22 -14.46 -8.38
C ARG A 106 -2.14 -13.46 -9.51
N ARG A 107 -2.11 -12.18 -9.16
CA ARG A 107 -1.95 -11.09 -10.14
C ARG A 107 -1.47 -9.81 -9.48
N SER A 108 -0.40 -9.24 -9.99
CA SER A 108 0.07 -7.91 -9.64
C SER A 108 0.46 -7.14 -10.91
N GLU A 109 -0.32 -6.12 -11.27
CA GLU A 109 0.03 -5.25 -12.41
C GLU A 109 1.23 -4.38 -12.08
N THR A 110 1.34 -3.92 -10.83
CA THR A 110 2.47 -3.13 -10.34
C THR A 110 3.81 -3.86 -10.51
N LEU A 111 3.82 -5.17 -10.22
CA LEU A 111 5.04 -5.99 -10.31
C LEU A 111 5.15 -6.76 -11.63
N GLY A 112 4.12 -6.72 -12.48
CA GLY A 112 4.05 -7.51 -13.71
C GLY A 112 3.98 -9.01 -13.46
N LEU A 113 3.51 -9.46 -12.30
CA LEU A 113 3.50 -10.87 -11.91
C LEU A 113 2.12 -11.49 -12.10
N GLU A 114 2.11 -12.71 -12.61
CA GLU A 114 0.92 -13.54 -12.73
C GLU A 114 1.23 -14.96 -12.26
N ASP A 115 0.39 -15.48 -11.36
CA ASP A 115 0.46 -16.82 -10.76
C ASP A 115 1.85 -17.20 -10.23
N ALA A 116 2.54 -16.26 -9.57
CA ALA A 116 3.91 -16.42 -9.09
C ALA A 116 3.97 -16.97 -7.65
N PRO A 117 4.71 -18.08 -7.39
CA PRO A 117 4.84 -18.67 -6.06
C PRO A 117 5.88 -17.94 -5.21
N LEU A 118 5.67 -16.64 -4.97
CA LEU A 118 6.69 -15.72 -4.46
C LEU A 118 7.21 -16.10 -3.08
N ALA A 119 6.35 -16.58 -2.17
CA ALA A 119 6.79 -17.00 -0.82
C ALA A 119 7.82 -18.13 -0.89
N SER A 120 7.61 -19.12 -1.76
CA SER A 120 8.55 -20.23 -1.92
C SER A 120 9.86 -19.83 -2.60
N LEU A 121 9.80 -18.86 -3.52
CA LEU A 121 10.98 -18.30 -4.18
C LEU A 121 11.84 -17.50 -3.18
N VAL A 122 11.23 -16.64 -2.35
CA VAL A 122 11.92 -15.91 -1.28
C VAL A 122 12.56 -16.87 -0.28
N ARG A 123 11.82 -17.89 0.16
CA ARG A 123 12.39 -18.90 1.07
C ARG A 123 13.60 -19.60 0.45
N ARG A 124 13.54 -19.96 -0.83
CA ARG A 124 14.66 -20.58 -1.55
C ARG A 124 15.87 -19.62 -1.63
N SER A 125 15.63 -18.36 -1.97
CA SER A 125 16.67 -17.32 -2.01
C SER A 125 17.39 -17.21 -0.67
N LEU A 126 16.65 -17.09 0.43
CA LEU A 126 17.21 -17.01 1.78
C LEU A 126 17.99 -18.28 2.16
N SER A 127 17.45 -19.47 1.85
CA SER A 127 18.12 -20.74 2.19
C SER A 127 19.41 -20.95 1.41
N SER A 128 19.48 -20.55 0.15
CA SER A 128 20.68 -20.67 -0.67
C SER A 128 21.82 -19.77 -0.22
N GLN A 129 21.47 -18.64 0.34
CA GLN A 129 22.44 -17.62 0.81
C GLN A 129 22.87 -17.85 2.27
N ALA A 130 22.09 -18.62 3.06
CA ALA A 130 22.38 -18.94 4.46
C ALA A 130 23.54 -19.93 4.64
N SER A 131 24.12 -20.48 3.58
CA SER A 131 25.22 -21.46 3.63
C SER A 131 26.53 -20.95 4.28
N GLY A 132 26.56 -19.69 4.76
CA GLY A 132 27.70 -19.07 5.40
C GLY A 132 27.41 -18.30 6.69
N SER A 133 26.16 -18.20 7.14
CA SER A 133 25.80 -17.44 8.34
C SER A 133 25.40 -18.38 9.48
N PRO A 134 26.16 -18.43 10.60
CA PRO A 134 25.75 -19.16 11.78
C PRO A 134 24.60 -18.39 12.47
N GLY A 135 23.37 -18.89 12.41
CA GLY A 135 22.28 -18.28 13.17
C GLY A 135 20.85 -18.67 12.78
N LEU A 136 20.63 -19.28 11.64
CA LEU A 136 19.27 -19.69 11.22
C LEU A 136 19.02 -21.20 11.43
N SER A 137 19.39 -21.73 12.57
CA SER A 137 19.21 -23.15 12.87
C SER A 137 17.79 -23.55 13.28
N GLY A 138 16.91 -22.61 13.51
CA GLY A 138 15.59 -22.82 14.11
C GLY A 138 14.40 -22.86 13.15
N GLY A 139 14.61 -22.69 11.87
CA GLY A 139 13.52 -22.68 10.88
C GLY A 139 13.30 -21.30 10.25
N LEU A 140 12.92 -21.33 8.98
CA LEU A 140 12.58 -20.15 8.18
C LEU A 140 11.16 -20.32 7.64
N GLU A 141 10.26 -19.44 8.04
CA GLU A 141 8.92 -19.34 7.45
C GLU A 141 8.78 -18.03 6.69
N VAL A 142 8.25 -18.11 5.48
CA VAL A 142 7.94 -16.95 4.63
C VAL A 142 6.46 -16.99 4.30
N ARG A 143 5.76 -15.92 4.64
CA ARG A 143 4.34 -15.71 4.35
C ARG A 143 4.15 -14.52 3.44
N LEU A 144 3.14 -14.58 2.60
CA LEU A 144 2.81 -13.53 1.65
C LEU A 144 1.45 -12.95 1.99
N TYR A 145 1.33 -11.63 1.92
CA TYR A 145 0.13 -10.89 2.26
C TYR A 145 -0.16 -9.77 1.26
N GLN A 146 -1.43 -9.38 1.15
CA GLN A 146 -1.82 -8.20 0.41
C GLN A 146 -1.43 -6.93 1.18
N ASP A 147 -0.89 -5.93 0.48
CA ASP A 147 -0.36 -4.67 1.01
C ASP A 147 -1.38 -3.88 1.85
N ALA A 148 -2.56 -3.60 1.30
CA ALA A 148 -3.61 -2.87 2.02
C ALA A 148 -4.09 -3.65 3.26
N GLY A 149 -4.14 -4.99 3.19
CA GLY A 149 -4.46 -5.85 4.32
C GLY A 149 -3.43 -5.76 5.45
N CYS A 150 -2.15 -5.69 5.11
CA CYS A 150 -1.07 -5.43 6.06
C CYS A 150 -1.17 -4.03 6.67
N GLY A 151 -1.36 -3.00 5.83
CA GLY A 151 -1.51 -1.62 6.29
C GLY A 151 -2.68 -1.46 7.25
N ALA A 152 -3.84 -2.02 6.90
CA ALA A 152 -5.02 -2.02 7.76
C ALA A 152 -4.76 -2.69 9.10
N TRP A 153 -4.12 -3.86 9.08
CA TRP A 153 -3.80 -4.60 10.30
C TRP A 153 -2.84 -3.79 11.19
N ALA A 154 -1.77 -3.22 10.65
CA ALA A 154 -0.82 -2.41 11.39
C ALA A 154 -1.49 -1.17 12.02
N GLU A 155 -2.29 -0.44 11.25
CA GLU A 155 -3.04 0.72 11.74
C GLU A 155 -4.02 0.33 12.85
N SER A 156 -4.57 -0.88 12.83
CA SER A 156 -5.46 -1.37 13.87
C SER A 156 -4.73 -1.78 15.14
N GLN A 157 -3.46 -2.16 15.07
CA GLN A 157 -2.66 -2.54 16.23
C GLN A 157 -1.95 -1.35 16.86
N TRP A 158 -1.38 -0.47 16.03
CA TRP A 158 -0.44 0.57 16.50
C TRP A 158 -0.78 1.97 16.00
N GLY A 159 -1.73 2.10 15.06
CA GLY A 159 -2.02 3.34 14.37
C GLY A 159 -3.33 4.01 14.76
N ALA A 160 -4.08 4.44 13.74
CA ALA A 160 -5.32 5.20 13.88
C ALA A 160 -6.58 4.33 13.87
N ALA A 161 -6.52 3.10 13.32
CA ALA A 161 -7.68 2.27 13.09
C ALA A 161 -8.14 1.52 14.35
N GLY A 162 -9.45 1.25 14.40
CA GLY A 162 -10.03 0.27 15.29
C GLY A 162 -10.00 -1.14 14.68
N ARG A 163 -10.54 -2.12 15.42
CA ARG A 163 -10.64 -3.50 14.94
C ARG A 163 -11.62 -3.69 13.78
N ASN A 164 -12.49 -2.73 13.54
CA ASN A 164 -13.42 -2.68 12.41
C ASN A 164 -13.12 -1.38 11.67
N CYS A 165 -12.58 -1.47 10.48
CA CYS A 165 -12.26 -0.30 9.67
C CYS A 165 -12.24 -0.63 8.18
N LEU A 166 -12.40 0.41 7.37
CA LEU A 166 -12.01 0.45 5.97
C LEU A 166 -10.68 1.21 5.89
N TYR A 167 -9.63 0.52 5.49
CA TYR A 167 -8.35 1.14 5.15
C TYR A 167 -8.32 1.41 3.66
N LEU A 168 -7.95 2.64 3.30
CA LEU A 168 -7.88 3.10 1.91
C LEU A 168 -6.48 3.64 1.63
N ALA A 169 -5.74 2.94 0.80
CA ALA A 169 -4.44 3.39 0.31
C ALA A 169 -4.63 4.08 -1.05
N VAL A 170 -4.25 5.37 -1.11
CA VAL A 170 -4.33 6.20 -2.31
C VAL A 170 -2.93 6.72 -2.62
N GLY A 171 -2.25 6.05 -3.53
CA GLY A 171 -0.87 6.34 -3.94
C GLY A 171 -0.74 6.36 -5.44
N GLU A 172 0.22 5.63 -5.98
CA GLU A 172 0.33 5.35 -7.43
C GLU A 172 -0.94 4.69 -7.96
N ARG A 173 -1.46 3.74 -7.19
CA ARG A 173 -2.75 3.05 -7.41
C ARG A 173 -3.66 3.25 -6.22
N ILE A 174 -4.86 2.70 -6.28
CA ILE A 174 -5.81 2.71 -5.18
C ILE A 174 -6.13 1.27 -4.78
N SER A 175 -5.84 0.94 -3.53
CA SER A 175 -6.20 -0.33 -2.91
C SER A 175 -6.91 -0.09 -1.57
N SER A 176 -7.62 -1.09 -1.09
CA SER A 176 -8.26 -1.01 0.21
C SER A 176 -8.23 -2.36 0.93
N ALA A 177 -8.50 -2.32 2.23
CA ALA A 177 -8.79 -3.50 3.03
C ALA A 177 -9.87 -3.20 4.04
N VAL A 178 -10.74 -4.17 4.26
CA VAL A 178 -11.75 -4.14 5.32
C VAL A 178 -11.29 -5.04 6.45
N LEU A 179 -11.19 -4.51 7.66
CA LEU A 179 -11.02 -5.32 8.86
C LEU A 179 -12.37 -5.50 9.55
N LEU A 180 -12.67 -6.73 9.93
CA LEU A 180 -13.80 -7.08 10.78
C LEU A 180 -13.30 -7.91 11.96
N GLY A 181 -13.50 -7.40 13.17
CA GLY A 181 -12.97 -8.04 14.38
C GLY A 181 -11.44 -8.09 14.47
N GLY A 182 -10.74 -7.27 13.67
CA GLY A 182 -9.28 -7.23 13.59
C GLY A 182 -8.68 -8.21 12.56
N ALA A 183 -9.51 -8.90 11.78
CA ALA A 183 -9.07 -9.77 10.70
C ALA A 183 -9.43 -9.15 9.34
N PRO A 184 -8.54 -9.21 8.34
CA PRO A 184 -8.84 -8.72 7.00
C PRO A 184 -9.85 -9.63 6.29
N VAL A 185 -10.76 -9.01 5.54
CA VAL A 185 -11.65 -9.71 4.62
C VAL A 185 -10.89 -9.98 3.34
N LEU A 186 -10.58 -11.25 3.05
CA LEU A 186 -9.70 -11.61 1.94
C LEU A 186 -10.44 -11.80 0.61
N GLY A 187 -11.68 -12.34 0.63
CA GLY A 187 -12.45 -12.58 -0.60
C GLY A 187 -11.64 -13.37 -1.63
N GLU A 188 -10.99 -14.46 -1.21
CA GLU A 188 -10.07 -15.26 -2.05
C GLU A 188 -8.91 -14.43 -2.65
N GLY A 189 -8.48 -13.37 -1.95
CA GLY A 189 -7.43 -12.45 -2.38
C GLY A 189 -7.93 -11.30 -3.28
N TRP A 190 -9.21 -11.29 -3.67
CA TRP A 190 -9.77 -10.26 -4.56
C TRP A 190 -10.37 -9.06 -3.82
N ALA A 191 -10.65 -9.18 -2.53
CA ALA A 191 -11.16 -8.05 -1.75
C ALA A 191 -10.16 -6.88 -1.76
N GLY A 192 -10.70 -5.67 -1.78
CA GLY A 192 -9.86 -4.47 -1.71
C GLY A 192 -9.31 -3.96 -3.05
N GLN A 193 -9.60 -4.61 -4.19
CA GLN A 193 -9.17 -4.15 -5.52
C GLN A 193 -10.06 -3.00 -6.03
N VAL A 194 -10.32 -2.01 -5.18
CA VAL A 194 -11.27 -0.93 -5.44
C VAL A 194 -10.81 0.03 -6.53
N GLY A 195 -9.50 0.17 -6.74
CA GLY A 195 -8.95 0.99 -7.82
C GLY A 195 -9.40 0.57 -9.22
N ARG A 196 -9.83 -0.70 -9.37
CA ARG A 196 -10.31 -1.26 -10.63
C ARG A 196 -11.78 -1.04 -10.92
N ILE A 197 -12.54 -0.52 -9.95
CA ILE A 197 -13.96 -0.22 -10.13
C ILE A 197 -14.11 0.89 -11.17
N LEU A 198 -15.05 0.70 -12.10
CA LEU A 198 -15.33 1.69 -13.12
C LEU A 198 -16.22 2.80 -12.54
N VAL A 199 -15.76 4.03 -12.67
CA VAL A 199 -16.45 5.26 -12.31
C VAL A 199 -16.74 6.08 -13.56
N PRO A 200 -17.67 7.07 -13.55
CA PRO A 200 -17.80 8.01 -14.65
C PRO A 200 -16.45 8.72 -14.89
N ASP A 201 -16.05 8.83 -16.16
CA ASP A 201 -14.86 9.57 -16.51
C ASP A 201 -15.13 11.09 -16.40
N PRO A 202 -14.43 11.83 -15.54
CA PRO A 202 -14.67 13.26 -15.39
C PRO A 202 -14.14 14.11 -16.55
N ASP A 203 -13.29 13.54 -17.40
CA ASP A 203 -12.68 14.22 -18.55
C ASP A 203 -13.41 13.91 -19.86
N TRP A 204 -14.17 12.79 -19.93
CA TRP A 204 -14.89 12.34 -21.13
C TRP A 204 -16.35 12.00 -20.83
N SER A 205 -17.26 12.86 -21.27
CA SER A 205 -18.70 12.67 -21.02
C SER A 205 -19.23 11.37 -21.64
N GLY A 206 -19.88 10.55 -20.81
CA GLY A 206 -20.48 9.27 -21.20
C GLY A 206 -19.54 8.07 -21.17
N GLU A 207 -18.25 8.29 -20.94
CA GLU A 207 -17.25 7.23 -20.80
C GLU A 207 -17.08 6.82 -19.33
N ARG A 208 -16.35 5.76 -19.11
CA ARG A 208 -16.00 5.25 -17.77
C ARG A 208 -14.51 4.98 -17.71
N ALA A 209 -13.91 5.37 -16.59
CA ALA A 209 -12.51 5.10 -16.27
C ALA A 209 -12.41 4.23 -15.01
N ARG A 210 -11.26 3.63 -14.75
CA ARG A 210 -11.00 3.00 -13.45
C ARG A 210 -10.87 4.09 -12.39
N LEU A 211 -11.30 3.80 -11.17
CA LEU A 211 -11.17 4.73 -10.05
C LEU A 211 -9.71 5.20 -9.89
N GLU A 212 -8.75 4.29 -10.02
CA GLU A 212 -7.32 4.63 -9.90
C GLU A 212 -6.81 5.52 -11.03
N ASP A 213 -7.43 5.49 -12.22
CA ASP A 213 -7.08 6.35 -13.35
C ASP A 213 -7.65 7.76 -13.21
N VAL A 214 -8.56 7.97 -12.25
CA VAL A 214 -9.18 9.27 -11.95
C VAL A 214 -8.66 9.87 -10.65
N ALA A 215 -8.56 9.07 -9.58
CA ALA A 215 -8.45 9.53 -8.20
C ALA A 215 -7.18 9.09 -7.48
N SER A 216 -6.26 8.31 -8.12
CA SER A 216 -4.94 8.07 -7.53
C SER A 216 -4.09 9.35 -7.58
N VAL A 217 -3.06 9.42 -6.73
CA VAL A 217 -2.11 10.55 -6.73
C VAL A 217 -1.52 10.76 -8.12
N CYS A 218 -1.01 9.67 -8.73
CA CYS A 218 -0.41 9.75 -10.07
C CYS A 218 -1.43 10.11 -11.15
N ALA A 219 -2.68 9.64 -11.04
CA ALA A 219 -3.73 10.01 -11.98
C ALA A 219 -4.07 11.50 -11.90
N MET A 220 -4.26 12.03 -10.70
CA MET A 220 -4.52 13.47 -10.53
C MET A 220 -3.36 14.32 -11.07
N VAL A 221 -2.12 13.92 -10.83
CA VAL A 221 -0.94 14.61 -11.37
C VAL A 221 -0.92 14.56 -12.90
N ARG A 222 -1.14 13.40 -13.50
CA ARG A 222 -1.20 13.25 -14.97
C ARG A 222 -2.30 14.12 -15.60
N ARG A 223 -3.50 14.10 -15.03
CA ARG A 223 -4.64 14.89 -15.49
C ARG A 223 -4.35 16.40 -15.43
N HIS A 224 -3.73 16.86 -14.35
CA HIS A 224 -3.30 18.25 -14.22
C HIS A 224 -2.24 18.62 -15.27
N THR A 225 -1.23 17.77 -15.47
CA THR A 225 -0.16 18.01 -16.45
C THR A 225 -0.71 18.02 -17.89
N ALA A 226 -1.65 17.12 -18.22
CA ALA A 226 -2.31 17.10 -19.53
C ALA A 226 -3.09 18.40 -19.80
N GLY A 227 -3.83 18.91 -18.82
CA GLY A 227 -4.54 20.19 -18.92
C GLY A 227 -3.58 21.37 -19.18
N MET A 228 -2.43 21.41 -18.55
CA MET A 228 -1.41 22.44 -18.80
C MET A 228 -0.86 22.42 -20.23
N LEU A 229 -0.74 21.23 -20.83
CA LEU A 229 -0.27 21.08 -22.22
C LEU A 229 -1.32 21.56 -23.24
N ASP A 230 -2.61 21.28 -22.99
CA ASP A 230 -3.71 21.74 -23.84
C ASP A 230 -3.87 23.27 -23.79
N ASP A 231 -3.74 23.89 -22.63
CA ASP A 231 -3.76 25.35 -22.50
C ASP A 231 -2.58 26.02 -23.23
N SER A 232 -1.40 25.37 -23.20
CA SER A 232 -0.24 25.86 -23.94
C SER A 232 -0.33 25.67 -25.44
N ALA A 233 -1.01 24.60 -25.91
CA ALA A 233 -1.25 24.29 -27.32
C ALA A 233 -2.38 25.14 -27.92
N GLY A 234 -3.38 25.54 -27.14
CA GLY A 234 -4.46 26.45 -27.55
C GLY A 234 -3.97 27.83 -27.97
N SER A 235 -2.74 28.19 -27.66
CA SER A 235 -2.05 29.39 -28.16
C SER A 235 -1.45 29.22 -29.58
N LEU A 236 -1.43 28.00 -30.13
CA LEU A 236 -0.85 27.68 -31.45
C LEU A 236 -1.82 26.80 -32.25
N GLY A 237 -2.92 27.39 -32.78
CA GLY A 237 -3.68 26.93 -33.95
C GLY A 237 -4.10 25.46 -34.03
N SER A 238 -5.39 25.24 -33.92
CA SER A 238 -6.20 24.06 -34.28
C SER A 238 -5.57 23.03 -35.21
N GLY A 239 -5.39 21.81 -34.71
CA GLY A 239 -5.11 20.63 -35.53
C GLY A 239 -4.53 19.49 -34.73
N SER A 240 -5.26 18.89 -33.82
CA SER A 240 -4.86 17.63 -33.21
C SER A 240 -6.04 16.67 -33.15
N ALA A 241 -5.87 15.51 -33.77
CA ALA A 241 -6.74 14.36 -33.61
C ALA A 241 -6.74 13.93 -32.14
N ALA A 242 -7.92 13.57 -31.61
CA ALA A 242 -8.03 12.98 -30.28
C ALA A 242 -7.07 11.80 -30.13
N PRO A 243 -6.37 11.66 -29.01
CA PRO A 243 -5.59 10.46 -28.73
C PRO A 243 -6.56 9.26 -28.71
N GLU A 244 -6.22 8.22 -29.46
CA GLU A 244 -6.93 6.94 -29.42
C GLU A 244 -7.01 6.46 -27.96
N PRO A 245 -8.10 5.82 -27.53
CA PRO A 245 -8.19 5.18 -26.22
C PRO A 245 -7.29 3.93 -26.22
N GLY A 246 -6.00 4.15 -26.28
CA GLY A 246 -4.96 3.13 -26.15
C GLY A 246 -4.78 2.81 -24.68
N GLY A 247 -4.85 1.52 -24.34
CA GLY A 247 -4.71 1.01 -23.00
C GLY A 247 -3.50 1.58 -22.29
N CYS A 248 -3.66 1.81 -20.98
CA CYS A 248 -2.66 2.35 -20.05
C CYS A 248 -1.43 1.45 -19.83
N ASP A 249 -1.01 0.66 -20.81
CA ASP A 249 0.11 -0.27 -20.66
C ASP A 249 1.48 0.43 -20.71
N ASP A 250 1.57 1.66 -21.24
CA ASP A 250 2.83 2.42 -21.34
C ASP A 250 3.03 3.53 -20.28
N ALA A 251 2.01 3.84 -19.47
CA ALA A 251 2.09 4.89 -18.44
C ALA A 251 2.83 4.45 -17.15
N SER A 252 3.35 3.22 -17.11
CA SER A 252 4.07 2.65 -15.96
C SER A 252 5.52 3.11 -15.81
N ASP A 253 5.97 4.06 -16.63
CA ASP A 253 7.38 4.47 -16.67
C ASP A 253 7.72 5.73 -15.86
N GLU A 254 6.72 6.44 -15.33
CA GLU A 254 6.96 7.54 -14.38
C GLU A 254 7.16 6.97 -12.98
N SER A 255 8.33 7.19 -12.40
CA SER A 255 8.60 6.75 -11.03
C SER A 255 7.66 7.50 -10.06
N PHE A 256 7.28 6.84 -8.96
CA PHE A 256 6.44 7.46 -7.91
C PHE A 256 7.06 8.77 -7.37
N ALA A 257 8.39 8.92 -7.43
CA ALA A 257 9.09 10.15 -7.11
C ALA A 257 8.70 11.33 -8.03
N GLN A 258 8.41 11.06 -9.32
CA GLN A 258 7.92 12.10 -10.24
C GLN A 258 6.47 12.49 -9.91
N CYS A 259 5.65 11.53 -9.51
CA CYS A 259 4.29 11.81 -9.03
C CYS A 259 4.31 12.68 -7.76
N ALA A 260 5.25 12.47 -6.84
CA ALA A 260 5.38 13.29 -5.64
C ALA A 260 5.70 14.76 -5.96
N THR A 261 6.62 15.00 -6.91
CA THR A 261 6.96 16.35 -7.39
C THR A 261 5.77 16.99 -8.13
N GLY A 262 5.05 16.22 -8.95
CA GLY A 262 3.86 16.66 -9.66
C GLY A 262 2.71 17.02 -8.71
N LEU A 263 2.58 16.33 -7.58
CA LEU A 263 1.60 16.65 -6.54
C LEU A 263 1.85 18.03 -5.94
N GLU A 264 3.09 18.39 -5.68
CA GLU A 264 3.43 19.75 -5.19
C GLU A 264 3.02 20.83 -6.20
N SER A 265 3.23 20.57 -7.50
CA SER A 265 2.78 21.45 -8.59
C SER A 265 1.26 21.61 -8.59
N LEU A 266 0.52 20.51 -8.51
CA LEU A 266 -0.94 20.49 -8.45
C LEU A 266 -1.45 21.30 -7.24
N LEU A 267 -0.90 21.06 -6.04
CA LEU A 267 -1.29 21.77 -4.82
C LEU A 267 -0.95 23.27 -4.91
N GLY A 268 0.18 23.63 -5.50
CA GLY A 268 0.57 25.02 -5.77
C GLY A 268 -0.39 25.71 -6.73
N ALA A 269 -0.82 25.02 -7.80
CA ALA A 269 -1.80 25.54 -8.75
C ALA A 269 -3.19 25.75 -8.10
N ILE A 270 -3.64 24.81 -7.25
CA ILE A 270 -4.87 24.96 -6.46
C ILE A 270 -4.79 26.19 -5.56
N ALA A 271 -3.68 26.37 -4.85
CA ALA A 271 -3.48 27.51 -3.96
C ALA A 271 -3.45 28.86 -4.70
N SER A 272 -2.97 28.88 -5.93
CA SER A 272 -3.00 30.07 -6.80
C SER A 272 -4.36 30.36 -7.43
N GLY A 273 -5.35 29.47 -7.25
CA GLY A 273 -6.70 29.64 -7.76
C GLY A 273 -6.90 29.08 -9.17
N ASP A 274 -6.04 28.23 -9.66
CA ASP A 274 -6.18 27.56 -10.95
C ASP A 274 -7.46 26.71 -10.97
N ARG A 275 -8.32 26.97 -11.96
CA ARG A 275 -9.65 26.34 -12.06
C ARG A 275 -9.55 24.90 -12.52
N GLU A 276 -8.62 24.58 -13.40
CA GLU A 276 -8.45 23.22 -13.91
C GLU A 276 -7.80 22.32 -12.87
N ALA A 277 -6.76 22.80 -12.17
CA ALA A 277 -6.19 22.09 -11.03
C ALA A 277 -7.27 21.80 -9.95
N ARG A 278 -8.14 22.78 -9.67
CA ARG A 278 -9.26 22.61 -8.75
C ARG A 278 -10.25 21.55 -9.25
N ARG A 279 -10.60 21.55 -10.55
CA ARG A 279 -11.49 20.57 -11.16
C ARG A 279 -10.92 19.14 -11.02
N VAL A 280 -9.65 18.95 -11.34
CA VAL A 280 -8.96 17.66 -11.19
C VAL A 280 -9.03 17.17 -9.75
N TRP A 281 -8.73 18.04 -8.79
CA TRP A 281 -8.78 17.74 -7.37
C TRP A 281 -10.18 17.35 -6.89
N ASP A 282 -11.17 18.19 -7.19
CA ASP A 282 -12.55 17.99 -6.73
C ASP A 282 -13.15 16.71 -7.31
N THR A 283 -12.95 16.43 -8.59
CA THR A 283 -13.44 15.19 -9.23
C THR A 283 -12.78 13.93 -8.65
N GLY A 284 -11.49 14.00 -8.29
CA GLY A 284 -10.82 12.91 -7.58
C GLY A 284 -11.43 12.66 -6.20
N LEU A 285 -11.68 13.72 -5.43
CA LEU A 285 -12.34 13.62 -4.13
C LEU A 285 -13.77 13.09 -4.23
N ASP A 286 -14.53 13.49 -5.24
CA ASP A 286 -15.88 13.02 -5.48
C ASP A 286 -15.90 11.50 -5.70
N CYS A 287 -14.99 10.98 -6.54
CA CYS A 287 -14.87 9.53 -6.78
C CYS A 287 -14.47 8.75 -5.51
N LEU A 288 -13.55 9.29 -4.69
CA LEU A 288 -13.18 8.67 -3.41
C LEU A 288 -14.36 8.69 -2.42
N ALA A 289 -15.11 9.78 -2.37
CA ALA A 289 -16.29 9.90 -1.51
C ALA A 289 -17.39 8.92 -1.90
N GLU A 290 -17.65 8.75 -3.20
CA GLU A 290 -18.60 7.76 -3.70
C GLU A 290 -18.21 6.33 -3.30
N LEU A 291 -16.94 5.96 -3.44
CA LEU A 291 -16.44 4.66 -3.00
C LEU A 291 -16.70 4.45 -1.49
N ILE A 292 -16.36 5.44 -0.67
CA ILE A 292 -16.56 5.36 0.79
C ILE A 292 -18.04 5.24 1.12
N ALA A 293 -18.91 6.04 0.50
CA ALA A 293 -20.35 6.01 0.72
C ALA A 293 -20.98 4.66 0.33
N GLN A 294 -20.52 4.05 -0.78
CA GLN A 294 -20.91 2.68 -1.16
C GLN A 294 -20.46 1.67 -0.11
N GLY A 295 -19.24 1.82 0.43
CA GLY A 295 -18.75 1.02 1.55
C GLY A 295 -19.63 1.11 2.79
N VAL A 296 -20.09 2.31 3.15
CA VAL A 296 -21.04 2.52 4.26
C VAL A 296 -22.37 1.80 4.00
N GLY A 297 -22.87 1.85 2.78
CA GLY A 297 -24.11 1.18 2.39
C GLY A 297 -24.04 -0.36 2.48
N LEU A 298 -22.83 -0.94 2.27
CA LEU A 298 -22.62 -2.39 2.29
C LEU A 298 -22.22 -2.94 3.66
N LEU A 299 -21.38 -2.19 4.40
CA LEU A 299 -20.68 -2.67 5.60
C LEU A 299 -21.10 -1.95 6.87
N GLY A 300 -21.92 -0.91 6.75
CA GLY A 300 -22.20 0.04 7.83
C GLY A 300 -21.09 1.08 8.00
N PRO A 301 -21.21 2.01 8.96
CA PRO A 301 -20.32 3.13 9.16
C PRO A 301 -19.01 2.70 9.87
N LEU A 302 -18.17 1.93 9.17
CA LEU A 302 -16.84 1.59 9.65
C LEU A 302 -15.95 2.86 9.70
N ASP A 303 -15.03 2.91 10.65
CA ASP A 303 -13.98 3.93 10.60
C ASP A 303 -13.19 3.81 9.29
N VAL A 304 -12.93 4.93 8.63
CA VAL A 304 -12.14 4.97 7.38
C VAL A 304 -10.77 5.57 7.69
N VAL A 305 -9.73 4.79 7.45
CA VAL A 305 -8.34 5.25 7.61
C VAL A 305 -7.72 5.42 6.23
N VAL A 306 -7.35 6.64 5.89
CA VAL A 306 -6.78 6.98 4.59
C VAL A 306 -5.28 7.10 4.70
N ASN A 307 -4.56 6.27 3.96
CA ASN A 307 -3.10 6.36 3.78
C ASN A 307 -2.84 6.92 2.38
N SER A 308 -2.34 8.15 2.32
CA SER A 308 -2.12 8.82 1.04
C SER A 308 -1.15 9.98 1.18
N GLU A 309 -0.40 10.23 0.12
CA GLU A 309 0.39 11.45 -0.01
C GLU A 309 -0.44 12.71 -0.26
N LEU A 310 -1.73 12.57 -0.62
CA LEU A 310 -2.67 13.68 -0.64
C LEU A 310 -2.78 14.37 0.74
N MET A 311 -2.33 13.70 1.82
CA MET A 311 -2.19 14.30 3.15
C MET A 311 -1.13 15.41 3.22
N ARG A 312 -0.29 15.58 2.20
CA ARG A 312 0.60 16.75 2.08
C ARG A 312 -0.19 18.05 1.88
N ALA A 313 -1.38 17.97 1.28
CA ALA A 313 -2.38 19.00 1.49
C ALA A 313 -2.76 19.03 2.96
N ASP A 314 -3.00 20.18 3.54
CA ASP A 314 -3.47 20.24 4.92
C ASP A 314 -4.84 19.52 5.07
N GLU A 315 -5.24 19.25 6.32
CA GLU A 315 -6.50 18.57 6.62
C GLU A 315 -7.71 19.34 6.05
N ALA A 316 -7.63 20.67 6.01
CA ALA A 316 -8.68 21.53 5.46
C ALA A 316 -8.80 21.42 3.93
N ALA A 317 -7.73 21.07 3.23
CA ALA A 317 -7.75 20.93 1.78
C ALA A 317 -8.13 19.52 1.31
N PHE A 318 -7.89 18.47 2.11
CA PHE A 318 -8.13 17.09 1.73
C PHE A 318 -9.20 16.39 2.58
N LEU A 319 -8.93 16.13 3.87
CA LEU A 319 -9.84 15.31 4.69
C LEU A 319 -11.17 15.99 5.00
N GLU A 320 -11.17 17.28 5.30
CA GLU A 320 -12.41 18.00 5.59
C GLU A 320 -13.37 18.03 4.38
N PRO A 321 -12.92 18.38 3.15
CA PRO A 321 -13.77 18.28 1.98
C PRO A 321 -14.24 16.85 1.68
N LEU A 322 -13.39 15.85 1.91
CA LEU A 322 -13.76 14.45 1.73
C LEU A 322 -14.83 14.01 2.72
N ARG A 323 -14.71 14.40 4.00
CA ARG A 323 -15.73 14.17 5.05
C ARG A 323 -17.08 14.77 4.67
N GLY A 324 -17.08 16.03 4.18
CA GLY A 324 -18.28 16.72 3.76
C GLY A 324 -18.99 15.97 2.62
N ARG A 325 -18.25 15.61 1.57
CA ARG A 325 -18.78 14.84 0.44
C ARG A 325 -19.36 13.48 0.84
N VAL A 326 -18.63 12.75 1.70
CA VAL A 326 -19.14 11.47 2.22
C VAL A 326 -20.42 11.67 3.02
N ALA A 327 -20.49 12.67 3.89
CA ALA A 327 -21.68 12.96 4.68
C ALA A 327 -22.90 13.28 3.81
N ASP A 328 -22.70 14.06 2.75
CA ASP A 328 -23.75 14.40 1.78
C ASP A 328 -24.23 13.15 1.01
N LEU A 329 -23.33 12.25 0.64
CA LEU A 329 -23.67 11.03 -0.12
C LEU A 329 -24.35 9.94 0.74
N VAL A 330 -23.99 9.80 2.01
CA VAL A 330 -24.60 8.79 2.87
C VAL A 330 -26.00 9.21 3.37
N GLY A 331 -26.33 10.51 3.27
CA GLY A 331 -27.66 11.04 3.61
C GLY A 331 -28.07 10.74 5.04
N ASP A 332 -29.13 9.95 5.22
CA ASP A 332 -29.68 9.58 6.53
C ASP A 332 -28.90 8.47 7.24
N LEU A 333 -27.90 7.85 6.60
CA LEU A 333 -27.05 6.87 7.23
C LEU A 333 -26.02 7.56 8.14
N PRO A 334 -25.56 6.91 9.22
CA PRO A 334 -24.48 7.46 10.02
C PRO A 334 -23.20 7.63 9.20
N ALA A 335 -22.64 8.84 9.20
CA ALA A 335 -21.38 9.10 8.52
C ALA A 335 -20.22 8.40 9.24
N PRO A 336 -19.29 7.78 8.50
CA PRO A 336 -18.09 7.15 9.06
C PRO A 336 -17.12 8.22 9.58
N ARG A 337 -16.27 7.85 10.53
CA ARG A 337 -15.12 8.70 10.89
C ARG A 337 -14.01 8.49 9.88
N LEU A 338 -13.59 9.56 9.22
CA LEU A 338 -12.44 9.55 8.31
C LEU A 338 -11.20 10.10 9.05
N MET A 339 -10.11 9.38 8.99
CA MET A 339 -8.85 9.70 9.69
C MET A 339 -7.66 9.47 8.75
N ALA A 340 -6.60 10.25 8.97
CA ALA A 340 -5.30 9.97 8.36
C ALA A 340 -4.69 8.71 9.00
N ALA A 341 -4.02 7.90 8.20
CA ALA A 341 -3.14 6.84 8.68
C ALA A 341 -1.99 7.44 9.51
N ARG A 342 -1.59 6.75 10.57
CA ARG A 342 -0.54 7.23 11.48
C ARG A 342 0.83 6.62 11.17
N LEU A 343 0.85 5.42 10.61
CA LEU A 343 2.08 4.69 10.33
C LEU A 343 2.64 4.97 8.92
N GLY A 344 1.80 5.58 8.06
CA GLY A 344 2.23 6.01 6.72
C GLY A 344 2.80 4.87 5.86
N ALA A 345 3.92 5.16 5.19
CA ALA A 345 4.56 4.21 4.26
C ALA A 345 5.11 2.95 4.95
N THR A 346 5.33 2.96 6.26
CA THR A 346 5.84 1.77 6.97
C THR A 346 4.74 0.78 7.36
N ALA A 347 3.48 1.17 7.26
CA ALA A 347 2.34 0.34 7.68
C ALA A 347 2.31 -1.05 7.02
N PRO A 348 2.51 -1.20 5.69
CA PRO A 348 2.46 -2.52 5.07
C PRO A 348 3.55 -3.47 5.57
N ALA A 349 4.80 -2.99 5.70
CA ALA A 349 5.90 -3.79 6.23
C ALA A 349 5.68 -4.18 7.69
N LEU A 350 5.26 -3.24 8.55
CA LEU A 350 4.92 -3.51 9.95
C LEU A 350 3.79 -4.54 10.07
N GLY A 351 2.75 -4.37 9.26
CA GLY A 351 1.62 -5.29 9.23
C GLY A 351 2.01 -6.68 8.77
N ALA A 352 2.89 -6.79 7.79
CA ALA A 352 3.41 -8.07 7.32
C ALA A 352 4.19 -8.80 8.43
N ALA A 353 5.06 -8.10 9.18
CA ALA A 353 5.78 -8.66 10.32
C ALA A 353 4.81 -9.16 11.40
N GLY A 354 3.88 -8.30 11.82
CA GLY A 354 2.93 -8.63 12.88
C GLY A 354 1.98 -9.76 12.55
N ARG A 355 1.45 -9.78 11.31
CA ARG A 355 0.60 -10.87 10.82
C ARG A 355 1.37 -12.18 10.76
N ALA A 356 2.58 -12.17 10.20
CA ALA A 356 3.41 -13.37 10.11
C ALA A 356 3.70 -13.97 11.49
N LEU A 357 3.96 -13.12 12.50
CA LEU A 357 4.17 -13.58 13.88
C LEU A 357 2.87 -14.10 14.51
N THR A 358 1.74 -13.50 14.23
CA THR A 358 0.42 -13.93 14.72
C THR A 358 0.03 -15.30 14.14
N ASP A 359 0.32 -15.51 12.86
CA ASP A 359 0.02 -16.72 12.12
C ASP A 359 1.05 -17.84 12.35
N TRP A 360 2.18 -17.53 12.99
CA TRP A 360 3.21 -18.51 13.37
C TRP A 360 2.64 -19.52 14.39
N LYS A 361 2.75 -20.81 14.11
CA LYS A 361 2.22 -21.90 14.94
C LYS A 361 3.31 -22.64 15.67
#